data_96ee6eb610d99f8eb5fd8cebe7ab7e9e
#
_entry.id   96ee6eb610d99f8eb5fd8cebe7ab7e9e
#
_cell.length_a   1.000
_cell.length_b   1.000
_cell.length_c   1.000
_cell.angle_alpha   90.00
_cell.angle_beta   90.00
_cell.angle_gamma   90.00
#
_symmetry.space_group_name_H-M   'P 1'
#
loop_
_entity.id
_entity.type
_entity.pdbx_description
1 polymer ?
#
loop_
_entity_poly.entity_id
_entity_poly.type
_entity_poly.pdbx_seq_one_letter_code
_entity_poly.pdbx_strand_id
1 'polypeptide(L)'
;MAKFKHTERTVKIYNSIIKEYREINSDSDLEAIGIDYEDYRSSELGLLLDNLRFNGEGMTSSKKVAEWMKRHSCNVYLIGDDWKVQL
;
A
#
# COMPACT_ATOMS: atom_id res chain seq x y z
N MET A 1 -1.60 3.48 -23.91
CA MET A 1 -2.26 3.00 -22.69
C MET A 1 -2.82 4.16 -21.90
N ALA A 2 -4.04 4.03 -21.45
CA ALA A 2 -4.63 5.06 -20.59
C ALA A 2 -3.96 5.02 -19.22
N LYS A 3 -3.49 6.16 -18.75
CA LYS A 3 -2.97 6.27 -17.40
C LYS A 3 -4.14 6.35 -16.42
N PHE A 4 -3.96 5.79 -15.24
CA PHE A 4 -4.94 5.91 -14.18
C PHE A 4 -5.11 7.39 -13.81
N LYS A 5 -6.36 7.85 -13.79
CA LYS A 5 -6.65 9.21 -13.38
C LYS A 5 -7.06 9.23 -11.91
N HIS A 6 -6.28 9.92 -11.10
CA HIS A 6 -6.64 10.12 -9.72
C HIS A 6 -7.83 11.07 -9.59
N THR A 7 -8.80 10.66 -8.79
CA THR A 7 -9.87 11.53 -8.33
C THR A 7 -9.41 12.23 -7.06
N GLU A 8 -10.15 13.21 -6.58
CA GLU A 8 -9.88 13.86 -5.30
C GLU A 8 -9.77 12.82 -4.16
N ARG A 9 -10.66 11.83 -4.17
CA ARG A 9 -10.65 10.75 -3.20
C ARG A 9 -9.38 9.90 -3.26
N THR A 10 -8.98 9.47 -4.45
CA THR A 10 -7.80 8.60 -4.61
C THR A 10 -6.50 9.35 -4.29
N VAL A 11 -6.44 10.63 -4.60
CA VAL A 11 -5.28 11.46 -4.21
C VAL A 11 -5.17 11.53 -2.69
N LYS A 12 -6.28 11.74 -1.98
CA LYS A 12 -6.25 11.78 -0.51
C LYS A 12 -5.79 10.46 0.09
N ILE A 13 -6.31 9.34 -0.42
CA ILE A 13 -5.93 8.00 0.05
C ILE A 13 -4.43 7.78 -0.19
N TYR A 14 -3.96 8.02 -1.40
CA TYR A 14 -2.55 7.83 -1.74
C TYR A 14 -1.64 8.71 -0.87
N ASN A 15 -1.98 9.98 -0.70
CA ASN A 15 -1.19 10.89 0.11
C ASN A 15 -1.14 10.49 1.58
N SER A 16 -2.21 9.94 2.13
CA SER A 16 -2.21 9.45 3.51
C SER A 16 -1.28 8.25 3.69
N ILE A 17 -1.25 7.35 2.70
CA ILE A 17 -0.34 6.20 2.69
C ILE A 17 1.11 6.68 2.63
N ILE A 18 1.42 7.56 1.70
CA ILE A 18 2.78 8.09 1.51
C ILE A 18 3.27 8.84 2.73
N LYS A 19 2.40 9.60 3.37
CA LYS A 19 2.75 10.31 4.60
C LYS A 19 3.22 9.35 5.68
N GLU A 20 2.45 8.32 5.95
CA GLU A 20 2.81 7.31 6.95
C GLU A 20 4.06 6.54 6.53
N TYR A 21 4.17 6.18 5.25
CA TYR A 21 5.34 5.50 4.71
C TYR A 21 6.63 6.31 4.94
N ARG A 22 6.58 7.63 4.74
CA ARG A 22 7.74 8.50 4.93
C ARG A 22 8.11 8.71 6.40
N GLU A 23 7.18 8.46 7.31
CA GLU A 23 7.42 8.54 8.76
C GLU A 23 8.08 7.29 9.30
N ILE A 24 8.18 6.22 8.51
CA ILE A 24 8.82 4.96 8.92
C ILE A 24 10.34 5.13 8.83
N ASN A 25 11.00 5.10 9.98
CA ASN A 25 12.45 5.29 10.08
C ASN A 25 13.19 4.10 10.71
N SER A 26 12.45 3.14 11.28
CA SER A 26 13.06 2.02 12.00
C SER A 26 12.11 0.83 12.04
N ASP A 27 12.64 -0.32 12.46
CA ASP A 27 11.84 -1.53 12.64
C ASP A 27 10.74 -1.31 13.69
N SER A 28 11.01 -0.50 14.71
CA SER A 28 10.03 -0.17 15.73
C SER A 28 8.84 0.58 15.15
N ASP A 29 9.08 1.47 14.18
CA ASP A 29 8.00 2.19 13.49
C ASP A 29 7.14 1.24 12.66
N LEU A 30 7.78 0.24 12.01
CA LEU A 30 7.05 -0.80 11.28
C LEU A 30 6.16 -1.63 12.20
N GLU A 31 6.67 -2.02 13.34
CA GLU A 31 5.90 -2.76 14.33
C GLU A 31 4.71 -1.95 14.84
N ALA A 32 4.88 -0.65 15.00
CA ALA A 32 3.82 0.24 15.46
C ALA A 32 2.62 0.27 14.50
N ILE A 33 2.85 0.09 13.21
CA ILE A 33 1.77 0.03 12.22
C ILE A 33 1.36 -1.41 11.87
N GLY A 34 1.97 -2.39 12.54
CA GLY A 34 1.59 -3.80 12.40
C GLY A 34 2.21 -4.52 11.22
N ILE A 35 3.31 -4.01 10.69
CA ILE A 35 4.04 -4.62 9.56
C ILE A 35 5.35 -5.20 10.08
N ASP A 36 5.59 -6.50 9.83
CA ASP A 36 6.88 -7.11 10.16
C ASP A 36 7.96 -6.64 9.19
N TYR A 37 9.18 -6.57 9.67
CA TYR A 37 10.31 -6.17 8.85
C TYR A 37 10.45 -7.02 7.59
N GLU A 38 10.20 -8.32 7.69
CA GLU A 38 10.28 -9.22 6.53
C GLU A 38 9.23 -8.91 5.47
N ASP A 39 8.04 -8.43 5.88
CA ASP A 39 6.98 -8.02 4.98
C ASP A 39 7.29 -6.66 4.35
N TYR A 40 8.09 -5.86 5.03
CA TYR A 40 8.49 -4.54 4.59
C TYR A 40 9.85 -4.61 3.91
N ARG A 41 9.90 -5.24 2.80
CA ARG A 41 11.08 -5.08 1.97
C ARG A 41 10.85 -3.85 1.12
N SER A 42 11.76 -2.89 1.22
CA SER A 42 11.62 -1.60 0.56
C SER A 42 11.28 -1.73 -0.93
N SER A 43 11.82 -2.75 -1.60
CA SER A 43 11.54 -3.01 -3.00
C SER A 43 10.10 -3.46 -3.26
N GLU A 44 9.54 -4.30 -2.40
CA GLU A 44 8.17 -4.82 -2.58
C GLU A 44 7.12 -3.76 -2.28
N LEU A 45 7.26 -3.07 -1.15
CA LEU A 45 6.32 -2.02 -0.80
C LEU A 45 6.44 -0.83 -1.74
N GLY A 46 7.67 -0.46 -2.10
CA GLY A 46 7.90 0.61 -3.08
C GLY A 46 7.25 0.30 -4.42
N LEU A 47 7.35 -0.94 -4.88
CA LEU A 47 6.72 -1.36 -6.13
C LEU A 47 5.19 -1.29 -6.03
N LEU A 48 4.61 -1.72 -4.91
CA LEU A 48 3.18 -1.62 -4.68
C LEU A 48 2.72 -0.15 -4.70
N LEU A 49 3.47 0.74 -4.04
CA LEU A 49 3.15 2.16 -4.02
C LEU A 49 3.21 2.78 -5.41
N ASP A 50 4.22 2.40 -6.22
CA ASP A 50 4.32 2.86 -7.60
C ASP A 50 3.12 2.37 -8.43
N ASN A 51 2.72 1.12 -8.25
CA ASN A 51 1.56 0.58 -8.94
C ASN A 51 0.27 1.31 -8.56
N LEU A 52 0.12 1.66 -7.28
CA LEU A 52 -1.02 2.45 -6.84
C LEU A 52 -1.00 3.84 -7.47
N ARG A 53 0.18 4.45 -7.55
CA ARG A 53 0.33 5.78 -8.13
C ARG A 53 0.00 5.81 -9.62
N PHE A 54 0.52 4.85 -10.38
CA PHE A 54 0.42 4.88 -11.84
C PHE A 54 -0.78 4.11 -12.39
N ASN A 55 -1.21 3.06 -11.70
CA ASN A 55 -2.28 2.17 -12.18
C ASN A 55 -3.52 2.19 -11.28
N GLY A 56 -3.43 2.80 -10.11
CA GLY A 56 -4.52 2.83 -9.14
C GLY A 56 -4.77 1.51 -8.44
N GLU A 57 -3.96 0.49 -8.71
CA GLU A 57 -4.09 -0.83 -8.09
C GLU A 57 -2.75 -1.56 -8.09
N GLY A 58 -2.63 -2.54 -7.21
CA GLY A 58 -1.45 -3.38 -7.14
C GLY A 58 -1.74 -4.64 -6.35
N MET A 59 -0.75 -5.52 -6.27
CA MET A 59 -0.85 -6.79 -5.57
C MET A 59 0.22 -6.89 -4.49
N THR A 60 -0.10 -7.57 -3.39
CA THR A 60 0.86 -7.89 -2.35
C THR A 60 0.58 -9.30 -1.82
N SER A 61 1.63 -10.03 -1.51
CA SER A 61 1.52 -11.34 -0.85
C SER A 61 1.42 -11.21 0.67
N SER A 62 1.63 -10.01 1.21
CA SER A 62 1.62 -9.76 2.64
C SER A 62 0.23 -9.36 3.13
N LYS A 63 -0.34 -10.18 4.01
CA LYS A 63 -1.62 -9.88 4.66
C LYS A 63 -1.52 -8.59 5.49
N LYS A 64 -0.40 -8.38 6.16
CA LYS A 64 -0.21 -7.20 7.01
C LYS A 64 -0.16 -5.91 6.21
N VAL A 65 0.52 -5.95 5.06
CA VAL A 65 0.54 -4.82 4.14
C VAL A 65 -0.87 -4.56 3.60
N ALA A 66 -1.60 -5.62 3.24
CA ALA A 66 -2.98 -5.50 2.78
C ALA A 66 -3.88 -4.86 3.86
N GLU A 67 -3.75 -5.28 5.11
CA GLU A 67 -4.50 -4.71 6.23
C GLU A 67 -4.15 -3.23 6.46
N TRP A 68 -2.87 -2.88 6.32
CA TRP A 68 -2.42 -1.50 6.42
C TRP A 68 -3.06 -0.63 5.34
N MET A 69 -3.07 -1.11 4.09
CA MET A 69 -3.72 -0.41 2.99
C MET A 69 -5.22 -0.26 3.23
N LYS A 70 -5.85 -1.28 3.79
CA LYS A 70 -7.27 -1.22 4.14
C LYS A 70 -7.56 -0.14 5.20
N ARG A 71 -6.65 0.03 6.16
CA ARG A 71 -6.78 1.12 7.15
C ARG A 71 -6.72 2.50 6.51
N HIS A 72 -6.08 2.63 5.36
CA HIS A 72 -6.04 3.86 4.57
C HIS A 72 -7.20 3.99 3.59
N SER A 73 -8.25 3.19 3.76
CA SER A 73 -9.46 3.22 2.94
C SER A 73 -9.30 2.66 1.53
N CYS A 74 -8.23 1.92 1.28
CA CYS A 74 -8.10 1.18 0.04
C CYS A 74 -9.08 0.02 0.00
N ASN A 75 -9.54 -0.34 -1.20
CA ASN A 75 -10.28 -1.57 -1.41
C ASN A 75 -9.28 -2.73 -1.49
N VAL A 76 -9.45 -3.72 -0.63
CA VAL A 76 -8.53 -4.86 -0.54
C VAL A 76 -9.33 -6.15 -0.58
N TYR A 77 -8.92 -7.06 -1.45
CA TYR A 77 -9.57 -8.38 -1.53
C TYR A 77 -8.58 -9.45 -1.96
N LEU A 78 -8.88 -10.69 -1.53
CA LEU A 78 -8.03 -11.84 -1.78
C LEU A 78 -8.27 -12.38 -3.19
N ILE A 79 -7.20 -12.58 -3.96
CA ILE A 79 -7.22 -13.22 -5.26
C ILE A 79 -6.20 -14.35 -5.25
N GLY A 80 -6.67 -15.60 -5.18
CA GLY A 80 -5.77 -16.73 -5.01
C GLY A 80 -5.05 -16.63 -3.67
N ASP A 81 -3.72 -16.58 -3.71
CA ASP A 81 -2.89 -16.47 -2.50
C ASP A 81 -2.42 -15.04 -2.23
N ASP A 82 -2.78 -14.11 -3.11
CA ASP A 82 -2.34 -12.72 -3.01
C ASP A 82 -3.50 -11.77 -2.75
N TRP A 83 -3.17 -10.58 -2.28
CA TRP A 83 -4.13 -9.54 -1.97
C TRP A 83 -4.07 -8.44 -3.02
N LYS A 84 -5.21 -8.13 -3.62
CA LYS A 84 -5.31 -6.99 -4.53
C LYS A 84 -5.69 -5.75 -3.75
N VAL A 85 -4.95 -4.67 -3.98
CA VAL A 85 -5.16 -3.37 -3.35
C VAL A 85 -5.55 -2.37 -4.42
N GLN A 86 -6.63 -1.64 -4.21
CA GLN A 86 -7.11 -0.59 -5.13
C GLN A 86 -7.36 0.70 -4.36
N LEU A 87 -7.01 1.79 -4.97
CA LEU A 87 -7.32 3.12 -4.43
C LEU A 87 -8.80 3.45 -4.43
#